data_ca22f830fa9ff1ddf28b565894a9b9d7
#
_entry.id   ca22f830fa9ff1ddf28b565894a9b9d7
#
_cell.length_a   1.000
_cell.length_b   1.000
_cell.length_c   1.000
_cell.angle_alpha   90.00
_cell.angle_beta   90.00
_cell.angle_gamma   90.00
#
_symmetry.space_group_name_H-M   'P 1'
#
loop_
_entity.id
_entity.type
_entity.pdbx_description
1 polymer ?
#
loop_
_entity_poly.entity_id
_entity_poly.type
_entity_poly.pdbx_seq_one_letter_code
_entity_poly.pdbx_strand_id
1 'polypeptide(L)'
;MKRVLFPAIVLALLFQSCEKTAQLTYEPFTGELHHAFGISTNTRTTTPIVLTRITLGDKTGYGEAALPPYLTETQESVCAFLELAEPIINSCTEPLNVDSIMQVVNALAPGNHAAKASIDIALHDLYGKLEDKPLWQIWGIDPNATPCTSYTIGYDACDSIVLVKVREADWAKILKVKLGREEAEDKRMIRLIRSISDKPIYVDANQGWPTKEHALMMCQWLAEQGVVLIEQPMPKHMNEEHGWLCEKVELPIIADEACQTYADIAGLQPYYDGINIKLMKCGGVAEARKMIALARELDMQIMIGCMTETSAGISAATTLSPLVDYADLDGHVLLANDPYEGIQIVDGKLTLVNKPGTGVSPR
;
A
#
# COMPACT_ATOMS: atom_id res chain seq x y z
N MET A 1 -25.45 -79.70 -23.14
CA MET A 1 -25.56 -78.21 -23.15
C MET A 1 -24.57 -77.66 -22.17
N LYS A 2 -23.40 -77.17 -22.66
CA LYS A 2 -22.36 -76.54 -21.80
C LYS A 2 -22.57 -75.02 -21.88
N ARG A 3 -22.87 -74.36 -20.76
CA ARG A 3 -22.95 -72.93 -20.65
C ARG A 3 -21.50 -72.37 -20.48
N VAL A 4 -21.12 -71.55 -21.45
CA VAL A 4 -19.86 -70.77 -21.39
C VAL A 4 -20.18 -69.45 -20.65
N LEU A 5 -19.58 -69.21 -19.47
CA LEU A 5 -19.58 -67.95 -18.77
C LEU A 5 -18.46 -67.08 -19.35
N PHE A 6 -18.82 -65.90 -19.90
CA PHE A 6 -17.87 -64.84 -20.23
C PHE A 6 -17.62 -64.00 -18.98
N PRO A 7 -16.39 -63.74 -18.56
CA PRO A 7 -16.09 -62.79 -17.50
C PRO A 7 -16.24 -61.37 -18.07
N ALA A 8 -17.09 -60.55 -17.47
CA ALA A 8 -17.16 -59.11 -17.73
C ALA A 8 -15.90 -58.44 -17.08
N ILE A 9 -14.98 -57.97 -17.92
CA ILE A 9 -13.86 -57.12 -17.51
C ILE A 9 -14.45 -55.71 -17.28
N VAL A 10 -14.60 -55.34 -16.01
CA VAL A 10 -14.89 -53.93 -15.61
C VAL A 10 -13.59 -53.14 -15.74
N LEU A 11 -13.50 -52.38 -16.81
CA LEU A 11 -12.41 -51.40 -17.01
C LEU A 11 -12.67 -50.17 -16.10
N ALA A 12 -12.10 -50.15 -14.88
CA ALA A 12 -12.10 -49.01 -14.04
C ALA A 12 -11.16 -47.95 -14.67
N LEU A 13 -11.77 -46.99 -15.38
CA LEU A 13 -11.08 -45.78 -15.77
C LEU A 13 -10.77 -44.97 -14.49
N LEU A 14 -9.54 -45.08 -14.01
CA LEU A 14 -8.97 -44.16 -13.04
C LEU A 14 -8.81 -42.81 -13.74
N PHE A 15 -9.79 -41.94 -13.57
CA PHE A 15 -9.60 -40.51 -13.79
C PHE A 15 -8.63 -40.04 -12.68
N GLN A 16 -7.33 -40.07 -12.96
CA GLN A 16 -6.39 -39.25 -12.23
C GLN A 16 -6.74 -37.79 -12.60
N SER A 17 -7.52 -37.12 -11.77
CA SER A 17 -7.57 -35.66 -11.82
C SER A 17 -6.16 -35.17 -11.53
N CYS A 18 -5.47 -34.69 -12.54
CA CYS A 18 -4.22 -33.97 -12.34
C CYS A 18 -4.61 -32.73 -11.52
N GLU A 19 -4.34 -32.75 -10.21
CA GLU A 19 -4.53 -31.56 -9.37
C GLU A 19 -3.69 -30.44 -9.98
N LYS A 20 -4.38 -29.34 -10.34
CA LYS A 20 -3.69 -28.18 -10.85
C LYS A 20 -2.96 -27.54 -9.70
N THR A 21 -1.68 -27.31 -9.86
CA THR A 21 -0.85 -26.56 -8.90
C THR A 21 -0.72 -25.10 -9.32
N ALA A 22 -0.47 -24.24 -8.36
CA ALA A 22 -0.20 -22.84 -8.64
C ALA A 22 1.11 -22.67 -9.42
N GLN A 23 1.24 -21.53 -10.10
CA GLN A 23 2.46 -21.12 -10.79
C GLN A 23 2.77 -19.67 -10.44
N LEU A 24 3.93 -19.43 -9.84
CA LEU A 24 4.48 -18.09 -9.60
C LEU A 24 5.25 -17.61 -10.83
N THR A 25 4.98 -16.38 -11.27
CA THR A 25 5.78 -15.67 -12.25
C THR A 25 5.98 -14.23 -11.82
N TYR A 26 7.11 -13.63 -12.16
CA TYR A 26 7.43 -12.26 -11.78
C TYR A 26 8.35 -11.61 -12.81
N GLU A 27 8.30 -10.28 -12.89
CA GLU A 27 9.15 -9.51 -13.79
C GLU A 27 9.49 -8.14 -13.20
N PRO A 28 10.74 -7.67 -13.34
CA PRO A 28 11.09 -6.28 -13.07
C PRO A 28 10.32 -5.34 -13.99
N PHE A 29 9.84 -4.23 -13.42
CA PHE A 29 9.10 -3.20 -14.12
C PHE A 29 9.60 -1.82 -13.69
N THR A 30 9.65 -0.87 -14.62
CA THR A 30 9.95 0.53 -14.33
C THR A 30 8.69 1.35 -14.45
N GLY A 31 8.15 1.81 -13.31
CA GLY A 31 7.06 2.77 -13.31
C GLY A 31 7.56 4.15 -13.71
N GLU A 32 6.98 4.75 -14.74
CA GLU A 32 7.23 6.11 -15.20
C GLU A 32 6.28 7.08 -14.53
N LEU A 33 6.74 8.22 -14.06
CA LEU A 33 5.92 9.22 -13.37
C LEU A 33 5.45 10.30 -14.33
N HIS A 34 4.21 10.75 -14.20
CA HIS A 34 3.69 11.90 -14.96
C HIS A 34 4.48 13.17 -14.69
N HIS A 35 4.91 13.38 -13.45
CA HIS A 35 5.75 14.51 -13.01
C HIS A 35 6.91 14.00 -12.18
N ALA A 36 8.00 14.77 -12.13
CA ALA A 36 9.06 14.51 -11.17
C ALA A 36 8.50 14.55 -9.74
N PHE A 37 8.80 13.51 -8.96
CA PHE A 37 8.34 13.34 -7.58
C PHE A 37 9.44 13.70 -6.60
N GLY A 38 9.30 14.87 -5.98
CA GLY A 38 10.25 15.38 -4.99
C GLY A 38 9.76 15.15 -3.57
N ILE A 39 10.67 14.68 -2.71
CA ILE A 39 10.52 14.60 -1.25
C ILE A 39 11.63 15.41 -0.56
N SER A 40 11.71 15.37 0.77
CA SER A 40 12.73 16.10 1.53
C SER A 40 14.17 15.82 1.04
N THR A 41 14.49 14.59 0.66
CA THR A 41 15.86 14.10 0.41
C THR A 41 16.20 13.86 -1.06
N ASN A 42 15.23 13.60 -1.93
CA ASN A 42 15.48 13.27 -3.33
C ASN A 42 14.35 13.69 -4.29
N THR A 43 14.63 13.58 -5.59
CA THR A 43 13.63 13.76 -6.65
C THR A 43 13.86 12.68 -7.72
N ARG A 44 12.77 12.06 -8.20
CA ARG A 44 12.82 10.98 -9.19
C ARG A 44 11.73 11.14 -10.25
N THR A 45 11.93 10.52 -11.41
CA THR A 45 10.97 10.46 -12.53
C THR A 45 10.49 9.04 -12.81
N THR A 46 11.08 8.06 -12.12
CA THR A 46 10.72 6.65 -12.23
C THR A 46 10.68 5.99 -10.85
N THR A 47 10.05 4.83 -10.75
CA THR A 47 10.09 3.97 -9.56
C THR A 47 10.32 2.52 -9.99
N PRO A 48 11.28 1.80 -9.38
CA PRO A 48 11.46 0.37 -9.62
C PRO A 48 10.33 -0.41 -8.95
N ILE A 49 9.77 -1.39 -9.68
CA ILE A 49 8.69 -2.28 -9.24
C ILE A 49 9.05 -3.70 -9.68
N VAL A 50 8.62 -4.73 -8.94
CA VAL A 50 8.55 -6.10 -9.43
C VAL A 50 7.08 -6.50 -9.47
N LEU A 51 6.60 -6.82 -10.67
CA LEU A 51 5.23 -7.32 -10.87
C LEU A 51 5.22 -8.83 -10.59
N THR A 52 4.22 -9.29 -9.84
CA THR A 52 4.08 -10.69 -9.43
C THR A 52 2.72 -11.22 -9.86
N ARG A 53 2.71 -12.46 -10.38
CA ARG A 53 1.48 -13.16 -10.78
C ARG A 53 1.51 -14.57 -10.20
N ILE A 54 0.38 -15.01 -9.64
CA ILE A 54 0.18 -16.39 -9.19
C ILE A 54 -1.04 -16.93 -9.92
N THR A 55 -0.83 -17.96 -10.75
CA THR A 55 -1.90 -18.56 -11.56
C THR A 55 -2.23 -19.95 -11.02
N LEU A 56 -3.51 -20.23 -10.81
CA LEU A 56 -4.02 -21.55 -10.45
C LEU A 56 -5.25 -21.87 -11.33
N GLY A 57 -5.14 -22.90 -12.13
CA GLY A 57 -6.14 -23.22 -13.12
C GLY A 57 -6.26 -22.17 -14.22
N ASP A 58 -7.41 -21.50 -14.31
CA ASP A 58 -7.68 -20.40 -15.24
C ASP A 58 -7.70 -19.01 -14.56
N LYS A 59 -7.42 -18.96 -13.28
CA LYS A 59 -7.41 -17.71 -12.49
C LYS A 59 -5.98 -17.25 -12.22
N THR A 60 -5.78 -15.94 -12.31
CA THR A 60 -4.51 -15.29 -12.00
C THR A 60 -4.72 -14.16 -11.00
N GLY A 61 -4.01 -14.23 -9.89
CA GLY A 61 -3.86 -13.14 -8.93
C GLY A 61 -2.66 -12.27 -9.25
N TYR A 62 -2.79 -10.98 -9.06
CA TYR A 62 -1.79 -9.97 -9.36
C TYR A 62 -1.31 -9.28 -8.09
N GLY A 63 0.00 -9.10 -7.99
CA GLY A 63 0.65 -8.39 -6.90
C GLY A 63 1.87 -7.62 -7.38
N GLU A 64 2.46 -6.85 -6.51
CA GLU A 64 3.66 -6.07 -6.82
C GLU A 64 4.50 -5.77 -5.59
N ALA A 65 5.78 -5.52 -5.81
CA ALA A 65 6.70 -4.89 -4.87
C ALA A 65 7.16 -3.55 -5.44
N ALA A 66 6.67 -2.43 -4.88
CA ALA A 66 7.14 -1.10 -5.24
C ALA A 66 8.32 -0.70 -4.34
N LEU A 67 9.42 -0.25 -4.95
CA LEU A 67 10.75 -0.14 -4.33
C LEU A 67 11.31 1.28 -4.41
N PRO A 68 10.72 2.28 -3.72
CA PRO A 68 11.31 3.60 -3.69
C PRO A 68 12.71 3.57 -3.04
N PRO A 69 13.62 4.52 -3.38
CA PRO A 69 15.03 4.45 -2.99
C PRO A 69 15.32 4.42 -1.48
N TYR A 70 14.35 4.76 -0.63
CA TYR A 70 14.49 4.71 0.84
C TYR A 70 14.15 3.35 1.45
N LEU A 71 13.61 2.41 0.68
CA LEU A 71 13.55 1.00 1.06
C LEU A 71 14.91 0.34 0.78
N THR A 72 15.26 -0.64 1.60
CA THR A 72 16.52 -1.39 1.44
C THR A 72 16.45 -2.47 0.37
N GLU A 73 15.23 -2.82 -0.06
CA GLU A 73 15.01 -3.83 -1.11
C GLU A 73 15.22 -3.23 -2.50
N THR A 74 15.73 -4.06 -3.42
CA THR A 74 15.92 -3.75 -4.84
C THR A 74 15.16 -4.77 -5.70
N GLN A 75 15.02 -4.50 -7.01
CA GLN A 75 14.40 -5.47 -7.92
C GLN A 75 15.13 -6.82 -7.88
N GLU A 76 16.47 -6.81 -7.80
CA GLU A 76 17.29 -8.02 -7.71
C GLU A 76 17.03 -8.78 -6.41
N SER A 77 16.98 -8.09 -5.25
CA SER A 77 16.73 -8.75 -3.97
C SER A 77 15.30 -9.31 -3.89
N VAL A 78 14.32 -8.60 -4.44
CA VAL A 78 12.93 -9.08 -4.53
C VAL A 78 12.85 -10.32 -5.43
N CYS A 79 13.44 -10.29 -6.64
CA CYS A 79 13.46 -11.45 -7.53
C CYS A 79 14.13 -12.67 -6.87
N ALA A 80 15.24 -12.46 -6.16
CA ALA A 80 15.93 -13.54 -5.43
C ALA A 80 15.04 -14.14 -4.31
N PHE A 81 14.27 -13.31 -3.59
CA PHE A 81 13.33 -13.82 -2.60
C PHE A 81 12.16 -14.57 -3.25
N LEU A 82 11.63 -14.09 -4.38
CA LEU A 82 10.56 -14.76 -5.12
C LEU A 82 11.03 -16.12 -5.66
N GLU A 83 12.28 -16.24 -6.10
CA GLU A 83 12.88 -17.50 -6.49
C GLU A 83 12.94 -18.51 -5.32
N LEU A 84 13.25 -18.06 -4.10
CA LEU A 84 13.16 -18.90 -2.89
C LEU A 84 11.74 -19.34 -2.55
N ALA A 85 10.75 -18.48 -2.80
CA ALA A 85 9.34 -18.75 -2.51
C ALA A 85 8.67 -19.62 -3.59
N GLU A 86 9.20 -19.64 -4.81
CA GLU A 86 8.61 -20.32 -5.98
C GLU A 86 8.24 -21.79 -5.71
N PRO A 87 9.10 -22.65 -5.13
CA PRO A 87 8.74 -24.03 -4.85
C PRO A 87 7.53 -24.18 -3.90
N ILE A 88 7.41 -23.25 -2.95
CA ILE A 88 6.27 -23.24 -1.98
C ILE A 88 4.99 -22.91 -2.73
N ILE A 89 5.00 -21.81 -3.48
CA ILE A 89 3.83 -21.36 -4.21
C ILE A 89 3.42 -22.39 -5.28
N ASN A 90 4.38 -22.92 -6.01
CA ASN A 90 4.12 -23.90 -7.07
C ASN A 90 3.65 -25.28 -6.54
N SER A 91 3.72 -25.51 -5.22
CA SER A 91 3.12 -26.68 -4.56
C SER A 91 1.68 -26.48 -4.10
N CYS A 92 1.17 -25.25 -4.14
CA CYS A 92 -0.19 -24.92 -3.66
C CYS A 92 -1.27 -25.45 -4.63
N THR A 93 -2.37 -25.94 -4.05
CA THR A 93 -3.55 -26.44 -4.76
C THR A 93 -4.83 -25.82 -4.15
N GLU A 94 -5.99 -26.04 -4.77
CA GLU A 94 -7.26 -25.72 -4.15
C GLU A 94 -7.64 -26.76 -3.05
N PRO A 95 -8.26 -26.31 -1.93
CA PRO A 95 -8.59 -24.92 -1.59
C PRO A 95 -7.39 -24.12 -1.13
N LEU A 96 -7.30 -22.85 -1.55
CA LEU A 96 -6.18 -21.97 -1.23
C LEU A 96 -6.30 -21.44 0.20
N ASN A 97 -5.28 -21.68 1.04
CA ASN A 97 -5.19 -21.11 2.39
C ASN A 97 -4.06 -20.08 2.45
N VAL A 98 -4.40 -18.81 2.23
CA VAL A 98 -3.42 -17.71 2.14
C VAL A 98 -2.61 -17.58 3.43
N ASP A 99 -3.25 -17.63 4.60
CA ASP A 99 -2.55 -17.47 5.89
C ASP A 99 -1.49 -18.56 6.11
N SER A 100 -1.83 -19.82 5.81
CA SER A 100 -0.89 -20.93 5.96
C SER A 100 0.28 -20.84 4.98
N ILE A 101 0.01 -20.43 3.74
CA ILE A 101 1.06 -20.23 2.72
C ILE A 101 1.99 -19.10 3.17
N MET A 102 1.44 -17.94 3.56
CA MET A 102 2.22 -16.80 4.00
C MET A 102 3.00 -17.06 5.28
N GLN A 103 2.52 -17.92 6.18
CA GLN A 103 3.30 -18.35 7.35
C GLN A 103 4.61 -19.02 6.92
N VAL A 104 4.58 -19.89 5.91
CA VAL A 104 5.77 -20.57 5.38
C VAL A 104 6.66 -19.58 4.62
N VAL A 105 6.08 -18.74 3.76
CA VAL A 105 6.80 -17.70 3.01
C VAL A 105 7.53 -16.73 3.94
N ASN A 106 6.85 -16.28 5.00
CA ASN A 106 7.43 -15.36 5.99
C ASN A 106 8.63 -15.96 6.74
N ALA A 107 8.65 -17.28 6.92
CA ALA A 107 9.74 -17.99 7.59
C ALA A 107 11.00 -18.20 6.72
N LEU A 108 10.94 -17.98 5.41
CA LEU A 108 12.06 -18.17 4.49
C LEU A 108 13.25 -17.27 4.81
N ALA A 109 13.00 -16.01 5.09
CA ALA A 109 14.03 -15.04 5.47
C ALA A 109 13.41 -13.86 6.23
N PRO A 110 14.13 -13.24 7.21
CA PRO A 110 13.72 -12.01 7.85
C PRO A 110 13.72 -10.83 6.85
N GLY A 111 12.97 -9.76 7.16
CA GLY A 111 12.83 -8.62 6.25
C GLY A 111 12.10 -9.01 4.95
N ASN A 112 12.55 -8.50 3.81
CA ASN A 112 11.97 -8.75 2.48
C ASN A 112 10.46 -8.42 2.43
N HIS A 113 10.09 -7.31 3.05
CA HIS A 113 8.68 -6.97 3.26
C HIS A 113 7.97 -6.67 1.95
N ALA A 114 8.60 -5.97 1.01
CA ALA A 114 8.01 -5.68 -0.28
C ALA A 114 7.86 -6.95 -1.14
N ALA A 115 8.86 -7.85 -1.11
CA ALA A 115 8.76 -9.14 -1.78
C ALA A 115 7.63 -10.00 -1.19
N LYS A 116 7.50 -10.05 0.14
CA LYS A 116 6.41 -10.75 0.83
C LYS A 116 5.05 -10.14 0.50
N ALA A 117 4.97 -8.79 0.48
CA ALA A 117 3.75 -8.08 0.09
C ALA A 117 3.31 -8.46 -1.32
N SER A 118 4.24 -8.59 -2.27
CA SER A 118 3.89 -8.94 -3.65
C SER A 118 3.25 -10.33 -3.76
N ILE A 119 3.73 -11.31 -2.98
CA ILE A 119 3.13 -12.66 -2.90
C ILE A 119 1.78 -12.61 -2.19
N ASP A 120 1.71 -11.95 -1.04
CA ASP A 120 0.49 -11.83 -0.23
C ASP A 120 -0.65 -11.17 -1.01
N ILE A 121 -0.37 -10.06 -1.70
CA ILE A 121 -1.34 -9.36 -2.54
C ILE A 121 -1.84 -10.28 -3.67
N ALA A 122 -0.92 -10.96 -4.39
CA ALA A 122 -1.28 -11.86 -5.48
C ALA A 122 -2.09 -13.06 -4.98
N LEU A 123 -1.77 -13.63 -3.82
CA LEU A 123 -2.53 -14.74 -3.22
C LEU A 123 -3.93 -14.29 -2.79
N HIS A 124 -4.09 -13.12 -2.20
CA HIS A 124 -5.40 -12.60 -1.82
C HIS A 124 -6.27 -12.29 -3.04
N ASP A 125 -5.69 -11.69 -4.09
CA ASP A 125 -6.41 -11.43 -5.33
C ASP A 125 -6.84 -12.75 -6.00
N LEU A 126 -5.94 -13.74 -6.06
CA LEU A 126 -6.25 -15.08 -6.57
C LEU A 126 -7.35 -15.75 -5.73
N TYR A 127 -7.25 -15.70 -4.40
CA TYR A 127 -8.24 -16.28 -3.50
C TYR A 127 -9.64 -15.74 -3.77
N GLY A 128 -9.79 -14.42 -3.85
CA GLY A 128 -11.09 -13.83 -4.17
C GLY A 128 -11.61 -14.19 -5.57
N LYS A 129 -10.70 -14.37 -6.55
CA LYS A 129 -11.06 -14.83 -7.91
C LYS A 129 -11.48 -16.31 -7.96
N LEU A 130 -10.88 -17.17 -7.13
CA LEU A 130 -11.30 -18.56 -6.98
C LEU A 130 -12.67 -18.66 -6.29
N GLU A 131 -12.94 -17.82 -5.29
CA GLU A 131 -14.23 -17.72 -4.60
C GLU A 131 -15.33 -17.00 -5.45
N ASP A 132 -14.95 -16.43 -6.60
CA ASP A 132 -15.79 -15.58 -7.46
C ASP A 132 -16.45 -14.42 -6.68
N LYS A 133 -15.70 -13.82 -5.74
CA LYS A 133 -16.17 -12.73 -4.88
C LYS A 133 -15.10 -11.66 -4.68
N PRO A 134 -15.50 -10.38 -4.52
CA PRO A 134 -14.59 -9.35 -4.05
C PRO A 134 -14.07 -9.64 -2.63
N LEU A 135 -12.83 -9.29 -2.32
CA LEU A 135 -12.25 -9.50 -0.99
C LEU A 135 -13.03 -8.77 0.11
N TRP A 136 -13.51 -7.55 -0.15
CA TRP A 136 -14.30 -6.79 0.82
C TRP A 136 -15.59 -7.52 1.21
N GLN A 137 -16.22 -8.22 0.28
CA GLN A 137 -17.41 -9.03 0.54
C GLN A 137 -17.06 -10.29 1.36
N ILE A 138 -15.97 -10.98 1.01
CA ILE A 138 -15.49 -12.16 1.76
C ILE A 138 -15.21 -11.80 3.22
N TRP A 139 -14.67 -10.61 3.46
CA TRP A 139 -14.31 -10.14 4.80
C TRP A 139 -15.43 -9.39 5.53
N GLY A 140 -16.59 -9.21 4.91
CA GLY A 140 -17.72 -8.51 5.51
C GLY A 140 -17.47 -7.02 5.76
N ILE A 141 -16.64 -6.40 4.91
CA ILE A 141 -16.30 -4.97 5.00
C ILE A 141 -17.39 -4.15 4.31
N ASP A 142 -17.82 -3.04 4.94
CA ASP A 142 -18.76 -2.10 4.31
C ASP A 142 -18.02 -1.24 3.26
N PRO A 143 -18.29 -1.39 1.96
CA PRO A 143 -17.59 -0.66 0.91
C PRO A 143 -17.89 0.85 0.93
N ASN A 144 -18.90 1.30 1.63
CA ASN A 144 -19.28 2.72 1.71
C ASN A 144 -18.49 3.50 2.77
N ALA A 145 -17.83 2.81 3.70
CA ALA A 145 -17.08 3.42 4.78
C ALA A 145 -15.70 3.97 4.36
N THR A 146 -15.31 3.84 3.09
CA THR A 146 -14.03 4.32 2.56
C THR A 146 -13.87 5.84 2.74
N PRO A 147 -12.78 6.33 3.39
CA PRO A 147 -12.47 7.75 3.45
C PRO A 147 -12.06 8.30 2.07
N CYS A 148 -12.04 9.64 1.92
CA CYS A 148 -11.41 10.25 0.75
C CYS A 148 -9.91 9.98 0.76
N THR A 149 -9.34 9.67 -0.41
CA THR A 149 -7.88 9.61 -0.58
C THR A 149 -7.32 11.00 -0.81
N SER A 150 -6.09 11.22 -0.33
CA SER A 150 -5.33 12.41 -0.71
C SER A 150 -4.73 12.28 -2.12
N TYR A 151 -4.31 13.40 -2.70
CA TYR A 151 -3.44 13.46 -3.87
C TYR A 151 -2.14 14.17 -3.51
N THR A 152 -1.02 13.55 -3.84
CA THR A 152 0.31 14.01 -3.41
C THR A 152 0.89 15.08 -4.32
N ILE A 153 1.13 16.25 -3.76
CA ILE A 153 1.90 17.34 -4.36
C ILE A 153 3.35 17.20 -3.90
N GLY A 154 4.16 16.53 -4.70
CA GLY A 154 5.61 16.45 -4.48
C GLY A 154 6.28 17.80 -4.63
N TYR A 155 7.38 18.01 -3.90
CA TYR A 155 8.17 19.22 -3.98
C TYR A 155 8.62 19.53 -5.43
N ASP A 156 8.61 20.81 -5.78
CA ASP A 156 9.19 21.33 -7.01
C ASP A 156 9.72 22.75 -6.78
N ALA A 157 10.89 23.05 -7.32
CA ALA A 157 11.47 24.39 -7.24
C ALA A 157 10.76 25.40 -8.16
N CYS A 158 10.02 24.91 -9.16
CA CYS A 158 9.31 25.74 -10.12
C CYS A 158 7.85 25.91 -9.71
N ASP A 159 7.46 27.12 -9.32
CA ASP A 159 6.11 27.47 -8.88
C ASP A 159 5.03 27.07 -9.90
N SER A 160 5.27 27.26 -11.18
CA SER A 160 4.31 26.91 -12.22
C SER A 160 4.02 25.41 -12.29
N ILE A 161 5.02 24.56 -12.02
CA ILE A 161 4.84 23.11 -11.98
C ILE A 161 4.01 22.71 -10.76
N VAL A 162 4.27 23.30 -9.58
CA VAL A 162 3.44 23.07 -8.38
C VAL A 162 1.98 23.44 -8.67
N LEU A 163 1.74 24.61 -9.27
CA LEU A 163 0.39 25.06 -9.62
C LEU A 163 -0.30 24.14 -10.64
N VAL A 164 0.46 23.57 -11.59
CA VAL A 164 -0.08 22.56 -12.53
C VAL A 164 -0.52 21.30 -11.76
N LYS A 165 0.33 20.74 -10.91
CA LYS A 165 0.00 19.55 -10.08
C LYS A 165 -1.25 19.79 -9.24
N VAL A 166 -1.42 20.97 -8.64
CA VAL A 166 -2.61 21.30 -7.84
C VAL A 166 -3.87 21.39 -8.71
N ARG A 167 -3.80 21.92 -9.93
CA ARG A 167 -4.94 21.97 -10.85
C ARG A 167 -5.33 20.58 -11.37
N GLU A 168 -4.35 19.74 -11.66
CA GLU A 168 -4.59 18.33 -12.03
C GLU A 168 -5.26 17.52 -10.91
N ALA A 169 -5.07 17.94 -9.66
CA ALA A 169 -5.72 17.38 -8.47
C ALA A 169 -7.17 17.85 -8.24
N ASP A 170 -7.87 18.39 -9.26
CA ASP A 170 -9.22 18.92 -9.08
C ASP A 170 -10.22 17.87 -8.60
N TRP A 171 -10.06 16.62 -9.00
CA TRP A 171 -10.83 15.46 -8.56
C TRP A 171 -10.65 15.11 -7.08
N ALA A 172 -9.48 15.42 -6.48
CA ALA A 172 -9.15 15.10 -5.11
C ALA A 172 -9.86 16.06 -4.13
N LYS A 173 -10.34 15.54 -3.00
CA LYS A 173 -10.91 16.33 -1.92
C LYS A 173 -9.87 16.80 -0.92
N ILE A 174 -8.72 16.12 -0.87
CA ILE A 174 -7.62 16.33 0.06
C ILE A 174 -6.32 16.35 -0.72
N LEU A 175 -5.42 17.27 -0.38
CA LEU A 175 -4.06 17.30 -0.92
C LEU A 175 -3.09 16.78 0.14
N LYS A 176 -2.09 15.98 -0.27
CA LYS A 176 -0.94 15.67 0.57
C LYS A 176 0.25 16.45 0.06
N VAL A 177 0.95 17.18 0.90
CA VAL A 177 2.06 18.05 0.51
C VAL A 177 3.34 17.54 1.14
N LYS A 178 4.35 17.26 0.31
CA LYS A 178 5.69 16.88 0.76
C LYS A 178 6.47 18.11 1.17
N LEU A 179 6.87 18.15 2.44
CA LEU A 179 7.67 19.21 3.10
C LEU A 179 8.96 18.61 3.68
N GLY A 180 9.52 19.24 4.72
CA GLY A 180 10.72 18.77 5.43
C GLY A 180 12.01 19.22 4.77
N ARG A 181 11.98 20.33 4.06
CA ARG A 181 13.16 21.05 3.53
C ARG A 181 13.45 22.27 4.41
N GLU A 182 14.09 23.27 3.86
CA GLU A 182 14.25 24.55 4.55
C GLU A 182 12.89 25.21 4.83
N GLU A 183 12.74 25.84 5.99
CA GLU A 183 11.50 26.49 6.43
C GLU A 183 10.89 27.41 5.37
N ALA A 184 11.74 28.21 4.71
CA ALA A 184 11.28 29.13 3.68
C ALA A 184 10.66 28.42 2.48
N GLU A 185 11.20 27.26 2.09
CA GLU A 185 10.72 26.43 1.01
C GLU A 185 9.40 25.72 1.39
N ASP A 186 9.33 25.17 2.59
CA ASP A 186 8.12 24.54 3.11
C ASP A 186 6.96 25.54 3.15
N LYS A 187 7.21 26.74 3.67
CA LYS A 187 6.22 27.83 3.71
C LYS A 187 5.87 28.35 2.32
N ARG A 188 6.82 28.39 1.37
CA ARG A 188 6.56 28.74 -0.03
C ARG A 188 5.57 27.76 -0.66
N MET A 189 5.82 26.45 -0.51
CA MET A 189 4.96 25.41 -1.07
C MET A 189 3.51 25.57 -0.59
N ILE A 190 3.29 25.72 0.71
CA ILE A 190 1.95 25.86 1.28
C ILE A 190 1.26 27.15 0.82
N ARG A 191 1.96 28.31 0.86
CA ARG A 191 1.40 29.58 0.39
C ARG A 191 1.01 29.52 -1.09
N LEU A 192 1.83 28.89 -1.91
CA LEU A 192 1.57 28.72 -3.33
C LEU A 192 0.32 27.88 -3.58
N ILE A 193 0.18 26.74 -2.87
CA ILE A 193 -1.01 25.88 -2.95
C ILE A 193 -2.24 26.66 -2.48
N ARG A 194 -2.17 27.36 -1.36
CA ARG A 194 -3.27 28.18 -0.81
C ARG A 194 -3.69 29.33 -1.70
N SER A 195 -2.81 29.80 -2.61
CA SER A 195 -3.20 30.84 -3.59
C SER A 195 -4.26 30.39 -4.59
N ILE A 196 -4.46 29.06 -4.76
CA ILE A 196 -5.42 28.49 -5.73
C ILE A 196 -6.31 27.36 -5.17
N SER A 197 -6.15 26.97 -3.90
CA SER A 197 -6.91 25.85 -3.34
C SER A 197 -7.13 25.98 -1.83
N ASP A 198 -8.38 25.82 -1.40
CA ASP A 198 -8.80 25.79 0.02
C ASP A 198 -9.01 24.35 0.55
N LYS A 199 -8.64 23.31 -0.25
CA LYS A 199 -8.80 21.91 0.14
C LYS A 199 -8.04 21.61 1.43
N PRO A 200 -8.53 20.71 2.31
CA PRO A 200 -7.75 20.18 3.43
C PRO A 200 -6.40 19.66 2.96
N ILE A 201 -5.36 19.85 3.77
CA ILE A 201 -4.00 19.41 3.45
C ILE A 201 -3.54 18.43 4.53
N TYR A 202 -3.00 17.28 4.10
CA TYR A 202 -2.08 16.44 4.85
C TYR A 202 -0.65 16.90 4.56
N VAL A 203 0.17 17.02 5.58
CA VAL A 203 1.59 17.33 5.41
C VAL A 203 2.42 16.10 5.74
N ASP A 204 3.35 15.76 4.88
CA ASP A 204 4.37 14.76 5.15
C ASP A 204 5.75 15.43 5.09
N ALA A 205 6.39 15.54 6.25
CA ALA A 205 7.70 16.16 6.36
C ALA A 205 8.84 15.16 6.12
N ASN A 206 8.56 13.87 5.96
CA ASN A 206 9.54 12.81 5.69
C ASN A 206 10.79 12.93 6.57
N GLN A 207 10.61 13.08 7.90
CA GLN A 207 11.68 13.21 8.90
C GLN A 207 12.52 14.49 8.76
N GLY A 208 12.06 15.51 8.01
CA GLY A 208 12.91 16.61 7.58
C GLY A 208 13.10 17.74 8.62
N TRP A 209 12.29 17.81 9.66
CA TRP A 209 12.43 18.85 10.69
C TRP A 209 13.39 18.43 11.79
N PRO A 210 14.51 19.17 12.01
CA PRO A 210 15.65 18.64 12.78
C PRO A 210 15.46 18.70 14.29
N THR A 211 14.54 19.53 14.81
CA THR A 211 14.31 19.70 16.25
C THR A 211 12.83 19.81 16.58
N LYS A 212 12.47 19.46 17.82
CA LYS A 212 11.08 19.55 18.29
C LYS A 212 10.55 20.99 18.33
N GLU A 213 11.44 21.99 18.59
CA GLU A 213 11.09 23.41 18.59
C GLU A 213 10.74 23.88 17.16
N HIS A 214 11.52 23.44 16.17
CA HIS A 214 11.23 23.70 14.76
C HIS A 214 9.92 23.01 14.33
N ALA A 215 9.73 21.75 14.70
CA ALA A 215 8.51 21.02 14.44
C ALA A 215 7.27 21.70 15.06
N LEU A 216 7.37 22.15 16.32
CA LEU A 216 6.30 22.88 17.00
C LEU A 216 5.93 24.18 16.24
N MET A 217 6.92 24.99 15.91
CA MET A 217 6.71 26.24 15.16
C MET A 217 6.03 25.98 13.80
N MET A 218 6.49 24.96 13.09
CA MET A 218 5.89 24.57 11.80
C MET A 218 4.47 24.05 11.95
N CYS A 219 4.18 23.18 12.91
CA CYS A 219 2.85 22.65 13.17
C CYS A 219 1.86 23.76 13.51
N GLN A 220 2.24 24.72 14.37
CA GLN A 220 1.41 25.87 14.72
C GLN A 220 1.08 26.72 13.49
N TRP A 221 2.08 27.06 12.70
CA TRP A 221 1.87 27.81 11.45
C TRP A 221 1.03 27.05 10.43
N LEU A 222 1.24 25.73 10.28
CA LEU A 222 0.51 24.87 9.36
C LEU A 222 -0.98 24.73 9.76
N ALA A 223 -1.28 24.69 11.05
CA ALA A 223 -2.65 24.70 11.55
C ALA A 223 -3.43 25.95 11.09
N GLU A 224 -2.77 27.12 11.14
CA GLU A 224 -3.34 28.39 10.61
C GLU A 224 -3.57 28.36 9.10
N GLN A 225 -2.85 27.47 8.37
CA GLN A 225 -3.00 27.28 6.94
C GLN A 225 -4.02 26.21 6.56
N GLY A 226 -4.79 25.65 7.52
CA GLY A 226 -5.81 24.65 7.27
C GLY A 226 -5.25 23.25 6.98
N VAL A 227 -4.04 22.96 7.47
CA VAL A 227 -3.49 21.58 7.53
C VAL A 227 -4.28 20.81 8.59
N VAL A 228 -4.53 19.53 8.36
CA VAL A 228 -5.38 18.69 9.21
C VAL A 228 -4.65 17.53 9.87
N LEU A 229 -3.45 17.20 9.43
CA LEU A 229 -2.54 16.24 10.07
C LEU A 229 -1.10 16.43 9.60
N ILE A 230 -0.16 15.94 10.40
CA ILE A 230 1.28 15.93 10.08
C ILE A 230 1.80 14.49 10.14
N GLU A 231 2.44 14.06 9.06
CA GLU A 231 3.08 12.75 8.96
C GLU A 231 4.60 12.91 9.13
N GLN A 232 5.18 12.11 10.01
CA GLN A 232 6.60 11.95 10.33
C GLN A 232 7.41 13.27 10.32
N PRO A 233 7.13 14.19 11.25
CA PRO A 233 7.77 15.51 11.27
C PRO A 233 9.29 15.46 11.48
N MET A 234 9.75 14.62 12.41
CA MET A 234 11.15 14.52 12.82
C MET A 234 11.73 13.13 12.54
N PRO A 235 13.06 12.94 12.63
CA PRO A 235 13.71 11.63 12.50
C PRO A 235 13.06 10.57 13.38
N LYS A 236 12.84 9.37 12.81
CA LYS A 236 12.09 8.27 13.45
C LYS A 236 12.63 7.79 14.81
N HIS A 237 13.89 8.08 15.13
CA HIS A 237 14.49 7.72 16.41
C HIS A 237 14.21 8.74 17.54
N MET A 238 13.57 9.86 17.23
CA MET A 238 13.26 10.96 18.17
C MET A 238 11.86 10.75 18.79
N ASN A 239 11.61 9.58 19.38
CA ASN A 239 10.29 9.23 19.91
C ASN A 239 9.83 10.17 21.03
N GLU A 240 10.70 10.48 21.99
CA GLU A 240 10.38 11.38 23.11
C GLU A 240 10.01 12.80 22.61
N GLU A 241 10.68 13.28 21.58
CA GLU A 241 10.41 14.58 20.96
C GLU A 241 9.06 14.57 20.21
N HIS A 242 8.70 13.44 19.57
CA HIS A 242 7.38 13.28 18.97
C HIS A 242 6.28 13.27 20.05
N GLY A 243 6.46 12.52 21.15
CA GLY A 243 5.50 12.52 22.25
C GLY A 243 5.33 13.90 22.87
N TRP A 244 6.45 14.62 23.08
CA TRP A 244 6.40 16.00 23.53
C TRP A 244 5.66 16.92 22.54
N LEU A 245 5.81 16.70 21.21
CA LEU A 245 5.11 17.47 20.18
C LEU A 245 3.61 17.21 20.21
N CYS A 246 3.18 15.94 20.30
CA CYS A 246 1.76 15.57 20.39
C CYS A 246 1.04 16.26 21.56
N GLU A 247 1.73 16.45 22.70
CA GLU A 247 1.17 17.19 23.86
C GLU A 247 0.98 18.71 23.60
N LYS A 248 1.61 19.28 22.59
CA LYS A 248 1.67 20.73 22.34
C LYS A 248 0.86 21.21 21.14
N VAL A 249 0.45 20.28 20.28
CA VAL A 249 -0.28 20.58 19.06
C VAL A 249 -1.64 19.86 19.03
N GLU A 250 -2.62 20.44 18.34
CA GLU A 250 -3.92 19.82 18.14
C GLU A 250 -3.96 18.98 16.85
N LEU A 251 -2.99 19.18 15.94
CA LEU A 251 -2.87 18.41 14.71
C LEU A 251 -2.40 17.01 15.03
N PRO A 252 -3.10 15.95 14.55
CA PRO A 252 -2.62 14.57 14.70
C PRO A 252 -1.23 14.38 14.10
N ILE A 253 -0.34 13.73 14.84
CA ILE A 253 1.00 13.34 14.42
C ILE A 253 1.01 11.86 14.09
N ILE A 254 1.26 11.54 12.83
CA ILE A 254 1.17 10.18 12.27
C ILE A 254 2.57 9.63 12.01
N ALA A 255 2.87 8.44 12.54
CA ALA A 255 4.13 7.73 12.30
C ALA A 255 4.12 7.05 10.93
N ASP A 256 5.10 7.33 10.05
CA ASP A 256 5.33 6.61 8.80
C ASP A 256 6.61 5.78 8.87
N GLU A 257 7.78 6.42 8.80
CA GLU A 257 9.07 5.72 8.82
C GLU A 257 9.36 5.08 10.18
N ALA A 258 8.75 5.57 11.26
CA ALA A 258 8.85 4.96 12.58
C ALA A 258 8.03 3.66 12.69
N CYS A 259 6.92 3.52 11.95
CA CYS A 259 6.05 2.35 11.96
C CYS A 259 6.22 1.53 10.68
N GLN A 260 6.97 0.45 10.72
CA GLN A 260 7.21 -0.43 9.57
C GLN A 260 6.38 -1.71 9.64
N THR A 261 6.24 -2.29 10.83
CA THR A 261 5.66 -3.61 11.04
C THR A 261 4.72 -3.63 12.26
N TYR A 262 4.01 -4.74 12.42
CA TYR A 262 3.16 -4.99 13.59
C TYR A 262 3.92 -4.80 14.93
N ALA A 263 5.19 -5.21 14.98
CA ALA A 263 5.98 -5.16 16.20
C ALA A 263 6.29 -3.73 16.69
N ASP A 264 6.22 -2.74 15.80
CA ASP A 264 6.55 -1.35 16.15
C ASP A 264 5.40 -0.65 16.90
N ILE A 265 4.14 -1.05 16.66
CA ILE A 265 2.94 -0.27 17.03
C ILE A 265 2.86 -0.01 18.53
N ALA A 266 3.00 -1.05 19.35
CA ALA A 266 2.86 -0.91 20.80
C ALA A 266 3.92 0.03 21.41
N GLY A 267 5.12 0.06 20.82
CA GLY A 267 6.19 0.95 21.23
C GLY A 267 6.01 2.41 20.78
N LEU A 268 5.15 2.65 19.78
CA LEU A 268 4.91 3.99 19.24
C LEU A 268 3.69 4.69 19.87
N GLN A 269 2.78 3.93 20.47
CA GLN A 269 1.53 4.45 21.04
C GLN A 269 1.74 5.63 22.01
N PRO A 270 2.78 5.70 22.86
CA PRO A 270 3.00 6.86 23.74
C PRO A 270 3.50 8.12 23.01
N TYR A 271 3.90 8.02 21.74
CA TYR A 271 4.67 9.06 21.05
C TYR A 271 3.97 9.63 19.80
N TYR A 272 2.91 8.95 19.31
CA TYR A 272 2.21 9.35 18.11
C TYR A 272 0.69 9.19 18.31
N ASP A 273 -0.09 10.06 17.68
CA ASP A 273 -1.56 9.96 17.67
C ASP A 273 -2.05 8.85 16.74
N GLY A 274 -1.23 8.45 15.76
CA GLY A 274 -1.59 7.43 14.81
C GLY A 274 -0.41 6.89 14.01
N ILE A 275 -0.72 5.93 13.14
CA ILE A 275 0.25 5.25 12.28
C ILE A 275 -0.18 5.27 10.82
N ASN A 276 0.79 5.26 9.90
CA ASN A 276 0.57 5.07 8.48
C ASN A 276 1.00 3.64 8.08
N ILE A 277 0.04 2.79 7.77
CA ILE A 277 0.25 1.42 7.30
C ILE A 277 0.45 1.43 5.79
N LYS A 278 1.55 0.83 5.30
CA LYS A 278 1.81 0.62 3.88
C LYS A 278 2.12 -0.84 3.63
N LEU A 279 1.48 -1.45 2.63
CA LEU A 279 1.63 -2.89 2.35
C LEU A 279 3.09 -3.27 2.10
N MET A 280 3.84 -2.41 1.41
CA MET A 280 5.25 -2.62 1.10
C MET A 280 6.17 -2.59 2.34
N LYS A 281 5.75 -1.92 3.42
CA LYS A 281 6.48 -1.89 4.69
C LYS A 281 6.19 -3.11 5.56
N CYS A 282 4.93 -3.52 5.63
CA CYS A 282 4.49 -4.54 6.59
C CYS A 282 4.48 -5.97 6.03
N GLY A 283 4.59 -6.15 4.72
CA GLY A 283 4.61 -7.48 4.11
C GLY A 283 3.26 -7.94 3.55
N GLY A 284 2.32 -7.02 3.32
CA GLY A 284 1.08 -7.29 2.60
C GLY A 284 -0.20 -7.08 3.39
N VAL A 285 -1.29 -7.56 2.84
CA VAL A 285 -2.68 -7.35 3.31
C VAL A 285 -2.94 -8.07 4.63
N ALA A 286 -2.44 -9.32 4.79
CA ALA A 286 -2.62 -10.10 6.01
C ALA A 286 -2.00 -9.39 7.23
N GLU A 287 -0.78 -8.88 7.11
CA GLU A 287 -0.11 -8.16 8.19
C GLU A 287 -0.76 -6.78 8.42
N ALA A 288 -1.14 -6.06 7.37
CA ALA A 288 -1.85 -4.78 7.49
C ALA A 288 -3.16 -4.93 8.29
N ARG A 289 -3.94 -5.99 8.08
CA ARG A 289 -5.16 -6.27 8.86
C ARG A 289 -4.87 -6.46 10.35
N LYS A 290 -3.79 -7.16 10.70
CA LYS A 290 -3.36 -7.32 12.09
C LYS A 290 -2.92 -5.99 12.70
N MET A 291 -2.19 -5.18 11.94
CA MET A 291 -1.78 -3.83 12.35
C MET A 291 -2.98 -2.93 12.62
N ILE A 292 -4.00 -2.94 11.74
CA ILE A 292 -5.25 -2.19 11.93
C ILE A 292 -5.94 -2.63 13.25
N ALA A 293 -6.06 -3.94 13.49
CA ALA A 293 -6.71 -4.45 14.69
C ALA A 293 -5.97 -3.99 15.97
N LEU A 294 -4.64 -4.12 16.02
CA LEU A 294 -3.86 -3.69 17.17
C LEU A 294 -3.90 -2.17 17.38
N ALA A 295 -3.81 -1.38 16.30
CA ALA A 295 -3.88 0.08 16.43
C ALA A 295 -5.25 0.54 16.97
N ARG A 296 -6.35 -0.13 16.57
CA ARG A 296 -7.68 0.12 17.15
C ARG A 296 -7.77 -0.26 18.64
N GLU A 297 -7.17 -1.39 19.04
CA GLU A 297 -7.09 -1.78 20.45
C GLU A 297 -6.31 -0.77 21.32
N LEU A 298 -5.38 -0.03 20.71
CA LEU A 298 -4.56 0.98 21.36
C LEU A 298 -5.10 2.41 21.19
N ASP A 299 -6.32 2.58 20.66
CA ASP A 299 -6.98 3.88 20.39
C ASP A 299 -6.14 4.80 19.48
N MET A 300 -5.30 4.25 18.61
CA MET A 300 -4.52 5.03 17.65
C MET A 300 -5.33 5.33 16.38
N GLN A 301 -5.12 6.49 15.80
CA GLN A 301 -5.61 6.83 14.47
C GLN A 301 -4.84 6.03 13.41
N ILE A 302 -5.52 5.68 12.33
CA ILE A 302 -4.94 4.83 11.29
C ILE A 302 -5.04 5.50 9.94
N MET A 303 -3.91 5.67 9.30
CA MET A 303 -3.80 5.97 7.88
C MET A 303 -3.42 4.68 7.14
N ILE A 304 -4.03 4.45 5.96
CA ILE A 304 -3.50 3.51 4.98
C ILE A 304 -2.87 4.32 3.86
N GLY A 305 -1.57 4.11 3.67
CA GLY A 305 -0.80 4.78 2.62
C GLY A 305 -0.22 3.82 1.60
N CYS A 306 0.48 4.40 0.63
CA CYS A 306 1.17 3.64 -0.40
C CYS A 306 2.57 4.22 -0.68
N MET A 307 3.30 3.53 -1.51
CA MET A 307 4.43 4.06 -2.28
C MET A 307 3.88 4.57 -3.63
N THR A 308 4.75 4.85 -4.59
CA THR A 308 4.31 4.98 -5.98
C THR A 308 4.10 3.56 -6.52
N GLU A 309 2.86 3.13 -6.58
CA GLU A 309 2.43 1.75 -6.83
C GLU A 309 1.51 1.68 -8.04
N THR A 310 1.43 0.52 -8.67
CA THR A 310 0.44 0.27 -9.73
C THR A 310 -0.95 0.04 -9.15
N SER A 311 -1.95 -0.09 -10.01
CA SER A 311 -3.30 -0.47 -9.58
C SER A 311 -3.37 -1.81 -8.85
N ALA A 312 -2.36 -2.70 -8.95
CA ALA A 312 -2.36 -3.97 -8.21
C ALA A 312 -2.18 -3.76 -6.70
N GLY A 313 -1.16 -3.01 -6.28
CA GLY A 313 -0.94 -2.68 -4.87
C GLY A 313 -2.03 -1.77 -4.31
N ILE A 314 -2.40 -0.73 -5.09
CA ILE A 314 -3.44 0.21 -4.66
C ILE A 314 -4.81 -0.46 -4.50
N SER A 315 -5.20 -1.40 -5.39
CA SER A 315 -6.46 -2.15 -5.24
C SER A 315 -6.48 -2.97 -3.94
N ALA A 316 -5.36 -3.63 -3.64
CA ALA A 316 -5.23 -4.41 -2.41
C ALA A 316 -5.35 -3.52 -1.15
N ALA A 317 -4.62 -2.40 -1.11
CA ALA A 317 -4.69 -1.43 -0.01
C ALA A 317 -6.08 -0.81 0.11
N THR A 318 -6.74 -0.49 -1.01
CA THR A 318 -8.11 0.06 -1.04
C THR A 318 -9.12 -0.87 -0.37
N THR A 319 -8.92 -2.19 -0.45
CA THR A 319 -9.81 -3.16 0.23
C THR A 319 -9.83 -2.95 1.75
N LEU A 320 -8.76 -2.41 2.32
CA LEU A 320 -8.65 -2.12 3.76
C LEU A 320 -9.09 -0.70 4.12
N SER A 321 -9.27 0.20 3.14
CA SER A 321 -9.55 1.61 3.39
C SER A 321 -10.82 1.87 4.23
N PRO A 322 -11.90 1.06 4.18
CA PRO A 322 -13.06 1.26 5.06
C PRO A 322 -12.78 0.99 6.55
N LEU A 323 -11.64 0.41 6.89
CA LEU A 323 -11.26 0.05 8.28
C LEU A 323 -10.41 1.15 8.95
N VAL A 324 -10.06 2.22 8.23
CA VAL A 324 -9.10 3.24 8.68
C VAL A 324 -9.72 4.65 8.69
N ASP A 325 -9.01 5.62 9.27
CA ASP A 325 -9.48 7.01 9.39
C ASP A 325 -9.06 7.86 8.20
N TYR A 326 -7.87 7.59 7.64
CA TYR A 326 -7.26 8.34 6.55
C TYR A 326 -6.78 7.42 5.44
N ALA A 327 -6.91 7.87 4.18
CA ALA A 327 -6.36 7.19 3.02
C ALA A 327 -5.40 8.12 2.26
N ASP A 328 -4.26 7.54 1.82
CA ASP A 328 -3.24 8.17 0.99
C ASP A 328 -2.80 7.15 -0.07
N LEU A 329 -3.71 6.90 -1.04
CA LEU A 329 -3.64 5.79 -1.99
C LEU A 329 -3.67 6.29 -3.44
N ASP A 330 -2.87 7.30 -3.74
CA ASP A 330 -2.79 7.93 -5.06
C ASP A 330 -1.67 7.37 -5.96
N GLY A 331 -0.92 6.36 -5.49
CA GLY A 331 0.28 5.85 -6.16
C GLY A 331 0.08 5.53 -7.65
N HIS A 332 -1.05 4.91 -8.00
CA HIS A 332 -1.38 4.55 -9.39
C HIS A 332 -1.69 5.77 -10.28
N VAL A 333 -2.21 6.87 -9.71
CA VAL A 333 -2.48 8.11 -10.45
C VAL A 333 -1.19 8.86 -10.79
N LEU A 334 -0.13 8.62 -10.03
CA LEU A 334 1.19 9.21 -10.29
C LEU A 334 1.95 8.52 -11.44
N LEU A 335 1.54 7.29 -11.82
CA LEU A 335 2.17 6.49 -12.88
C LEU A 335 1.58 6.78 -14.25
N ALA A 336 2.45 7.02 -15.24
CA ALA A 336 2.07 7.20 -16.64
C ALA A 336 1.86 5.87 -17.38
N ASN A 337 2.47 4.79 -16.91
CA ASN A 337 2.52 3.48 -17.57
C ASN A 337 2.01 2.34 -16.69
N ASP A 338 0.98 2.57 -15.87
CA ASP A 338 0.38 1.52 -15.04
C ASP A 338 -0.12 0.36 -15.92
N PRO A 339 0.41 -0.88 -15.73
CA PRO A 339 0.04 -2.04 -16.55
C PRO A 339 -1.31 -2.65 -16.18
N TYR A 340 -1.95 -2.16 -15.13
CA TYR A 340 -3.20 -2.68 -14.60
C TYR A 340 -4.31 -1.64 -14.62
N GLU A 341 -5.55 -2.13 -14.52
CA GLU A 341 -6.76 -1.35 -14.31
C GLU A 341 -7.64 -2.01 -13.24
N GLY A 342 -8.65 -1.28 -12.74
CA GLY A 342 -9.62 -1.82 -11.77
C GLY A 342 -10.04 -0.80 -10.72
N ILE A 343 -9.15 0.08 -10.31
CA ILE A 343 -9.46 1.17 -9.39
C ILE A 343 -10.25 2.28 -10.09
N GLN A 344 -11.26 2.76 -9.39
CA GLN A 344 -12.00 3.96 -9.79
C GLN A 344 -11.99 4.97 -8.64
N ILE A 345 -11.82 6.24 -8.98
CA ILE A 345 -11.93 7.34 -8.01
C ILE A 345 -13.26 8.05 -8.31
N VAL A 346 -14.15 8.05 -7.33
CA VAL A 346 -15.45 8.71 -7.42
C VAL A 346 -15.58 9.68 -6.25
N ASP A 347 -15.76 10.95 -6.55
CA ASP A 347 -15.90 12.03 -5.55
C ASP A 347 -14.77 12.04 -4.50
N GLY A 348 -13.53 11.85 -4.96
CA GLY A 348 -12.33 11.82 -4.11
C GLY A 348 -12.11 10.52 -3.32
N LYS A 349 -12.96 9.51 -3.50
CA LYS A 349 -12.83 8.19 -2.85
C LYS A 349 -12.42 7.12 -3.85
N LEU A 350 -11.53 6.25 -3.43
CA LEU A 350 -11.27 4.99 -4.13
C LEU A 350 -12.46 4.07 -3.94
N THR A 351 -13.00 3.54 -5.04
CA THR A 351 -14.20 2.72 -5.02
C THR A 351 -13.82 1.24 -4.94
N LEU A 352 -14.34 0.55 -3.94
CA LEU A 352 -14.29 -0.91 -3.88
C LEU A 352 -15.17 -1.49 -4.98
N VAL A 353 -14.54 -1.99 -6.04
CA VAL A 353 -15.26 -2.51 -7.21
C VAL A 353 -15.92 -3.85 -6.90
N ASN A 354 -17.11 -4.09 -7.50
CA ASN A 354 -17.79 -5.37 -7.36
C ASN A 354 -17.28 -6.37 -8.41
N LYS A 355 -15.97 -6.69 -8.34
CA LYS A 355 -15.30 -7.70 -9.15
C LYS A 355 -14.54 -8.66 -8.23
N PRO A 356 -14.39 -9.95 -8.60
CA PRO A 356 -13.65 -10.94 -7.80
C PRO A 356 -12.22 -10.49 -7.48
N GLY A 357 -11.71 -10.92 -6.34
CA GLY A 357 -10.40 -10.56 -5.84
C GLY A 357 -10.33 -9.12 -5.37
N THR A 358 -9.26 -8.43 -5.70
CA THR A 358 -9.08 -6.97 -5.52
C THR A 358 -9.76 -6.17 -6.62
N GLY A 359 -10.28 -6.84 -7.65
CA GLY A 359 -10.90 -6.23 -8.82
C GLY A 359 -9.93 -5.77 -9.90
N VAL A 360 -8.64 -6.02 -9.72
CA VAL A 360 -7.59 -5.65 -10.67
C VAL A 360 -7.54 -6.60 -11.88
N SER A 361 -7.25 -6.05 -13.07
CA SER A 361 -7.01 -6.78 -14.32
C SER A 361 -5.89 -6.12 -15.13
N PRO A 362 -5.16 -6.86 -15.97
CA PRO A 362 -4.23 -6.27 -16.94
C PRO A 362 -4.96 -5.34 -17.91
N ARG A 363 -4.25 -4.30 -18.37
CA ARG A 363 -4.69 -3.41 -19.45
C ARG A 363 -4.53 -4.02 -20.82
#